data_3c05ef45a2e6b000cdd4d067bb84b8da
#
_entry.id   3c05ef45a2e6b000cdd4d067bb84b8da
#
_cell.length_a   1.000
_cell.length_b   1.000
_cell.length_c   1.000
_cell.angle_alpha   90.00
_cell.angle_beta   90.00
_cell.angle_gamma   90.00
#
_symmetry.space_group_name_H-M   'P 1'
#
loop_
_entity.id
_entity.type
_entity.pdbx_description
1 polymer ?
#
loop_
_entity_poly.entity_id
_entity_poly.type
_entity_poly.pdbx_seq_one_letter_code
_entity_poly.pdbx_strand_id
1 'polypeptide(L)'
;MAFVAFQDVGKIYKSGEVKVQALRDATFQVEKGELCVIVGPSGAGKTTLLNILGGMDTLTSGKVFLDGAEVSAFNKRQLTAYRRQDVGFVFQFYNLIQNLTALENVELASQICRDPLDPGQVLRDVGLANR
;
A
#
# COMPACT_ATOMS: atom_id res chain seq x y z
N MET A 1 -2.26 -21.78 -3.30
CA MET A 1 -2.65 -21.02 -2.11
C MET A 1 -2.50 -19.54 -2.39
N ALA A 2 -3.52 -18.76 -2.10
CA ALA A 2 -3.48 -17.34 -2.40
C ALA A 2 -2.45 -16.61 -1.52
N PHE A 3 -1.65 -15.74 -2.14
CA PHE A 3 -0.74 -14.86 -1.40
C PHE A 3 -1.49 -13.64 -0.87
N VAL A 4 -2.39 -13.08 -1.69
CA VAL A 4 -3.29 -11.99 -1.31
C VAL A 4 -4.71 -12.49 -1.48
N ALA A 5 -5.57 -12.23 -0.50
CA ALA A 5 -6.99 -12.56 -0.59
C ALA A 5 -7.84 -11.45 0.01
N PHE A 6 -8.80 -10.97 -0.78
CA PHE A 6 -9.87 -10.10 -0.33
C PHE A 6 -11.15 -10.92 -0.27
N GLN A 7 -11.86 -10.84 0.86
CA GLN A 7 -13.11 -11.58 1.08
C GLN A 7 -14.20 -10.58 1.47
N ASP A 8 -15.10 -10.31 0.56
CA ASP A 8 -16.28 -9.46 0.77
C ASP A 8 -15.92 -8.10 1.37
N VAL A 9 -14.87 -7.48 0.89
CA VAL A 9 -14.33 -6.25 1.46
C VAL A 9 -15.19 -5.07 1.04
N GLY A 10 -15.61 -4.29 2.03
CA GLY A 10 -16.35 -3.06 1.82
C GLY A 10 -15.70 -1.90 2.54
N LYS A 11 -15.84 -0.71 1.96
CA LYS A 11 -15.38 0.53 2.59
C LYS A 11 -16.40 1.62 2.37
N ILE A 12 -16.84 2.21 3.48
CA ILE A 12 -17.78 3.33 3.48
C ILE A 12 -17.09 4.50 4.20
N TYR A 13 -16.98 5.63 3.50
CA TYR A 13 -16.53 6.88 4.09
C TYR A 13 -17.73 7.69 4.52
N LYS A 14 -17.66 8.23 5.74
CA LYS A 14 -18.72 9.08 6.30
C LYS A 14 -18.18 10.49 6.49
N SER A 15 -18.93 11.47 5.99
CA SER A 15 -18.65 12.89 6.22
C SER A 15 -19.96 13.55 6.61
N GLY A 16 -20.16 13.77 7.92
CA GLY A 16 -21.44 14.23 8.45
C GLY A 16 -22.54 13.23 8.15
N GLU A 17 -23.58 13.66 7.43
CA GLU A 17 -24.69 12.79 7.01
C GLU A 17 -24.42 12.09 5.69
N VAL A 18 -23.38 12.49 4.98
CA VAL A 18 -23.04 11.92 3.68
C VAL A 18 -22.23 10.64 3.87
N LYS A 19 -22.65 9.57 3.17
CA LYS A 19 -21.95 8.30 3.14
C LYS A 19 -21.58 7.97 1.71
N VAL A 20 -20.31 7.62 1.48
CA VAL A 20 -19.83 7.19 0.17
C VAL A 20 -19.31 5.76 0.30
N GLN A 21 -19.90 4.85 -0.45
CA GLN A 21 -19.42 3.47 -0.52
C GLN A 21 -18.33 3.37 -1.58
N ALA A 22 -17.07 3.39 -1.12
CA ALA A 22 -15.91 3.35 -2.00
C ALA A 22 -15.64 1.94 -2.55
N LEU A 23 -15.91 0.90 -1.74
CA LEU A 23 -15.80 -0.51 -2.14
C LEU A 23 -17.03 -1.27 -1.68
N ARG A 24 -17.46 -2.23 -2.52
CA ARG A 24 -18.58 -3.12 -2.21
C ARG A 24 -18.20 -4.55 -2.56
N ASP A 25 -18.24 -5.42 -1.55
CA ASP A 25 -18.08 -6.87 -1.72
C ASP A 25 -16.89 -7.26 -2.61
N ALA A 26 -15.75 -6.57 -2.45
CA ALA A 26 -14.56 -6.88 -3.23
C ALA A 26 -14.01 -8.23 -2.81
N THR A 27 -13.98 -9.17 -3.75
CA THR A 27 -13.50 -10.53 -3.51
C THR A 27 -12.59 -10.95 -4.66
N PHE A 28 -11.34 -11.23 -4.34
CA PHE A 28 -10.36 -11.71 -5.32
C PHE A 28 -9.15 -12.31 -4.62
N GLN A 29 -8.32 -12.99 -5.39
CA GLN A 29 -7.08 -13.59 -4.92
C GLN A 29 -5.95 -13.30 -5.90
N VAL A 30 -4.74 -13.17 -5.36
CA VAL A 30 -3.52 -13.01 -6.16
C VAL A 30 -2.50 -14.03 -5.62
N GLU A 31 -1.91 -14.79 -6.53
CA GLU A 31 -0.90 -15.78 -6.17
C GLU A 31 0.48 -15.13 -6.00
N LYS A 32 1.34 -15.77 -5.24
CA LYS A 32 2.71 -15.29 -5.04
C LYS A 32 3.46 -15.24 -6.38
N GLY A 33 4.14 -14.12 -6.62
CA GLY A 33 4.90 -13.93 -7.86
C GLY A 33 4.08 -13.44 -9.03
N GLU A 34 2.78 -13.26 -8.85
CA GLU A 34 1.87 -12.81 -9.90
C GLU A 34 1.89 -11.29 -10.04
N LEU A 35 1.90 -10.81 -11.28
CA LEU A 35 1.70 -9.40 -11.58
C LEU A 35 0.20 -9.18 -11.83
N CYS A 36 -0.43 -8.45 -10.93
CA CYS A 36 -1.86 -8.18 -11.00
C CYS A 36 -2.11 -6.71 -11.33
N VAL A 37 -2.98 -6.46 -12.30
CA VAL A 37 -3.35 -5.10 -12.72
C VAL A 37 -4.82 -4.86 -12.37
N ILE A 38 -5.09 -3.76 -11.67
CA ILE A 38 -6.44 -3.36 -11.29
C ILE A 38 -6.87 -2.23 -12.21
N VAL A 39 -7.94 -2.47 -12.98
CA VAL A 39 -8.44 -1.51 -13.97
C VAL A 39 -9.87 -1.11 -13.63
N GLY A 40 -10.23 0.09 -14.04
CA GLY A 40 -11.57 0.61 -13.84
C GLY A 40 -11.59 2.12 -14.06
N PRO A 41 -12.79 2.70 -14.20
CA PRO A 41 -12.92 4.16 -14.36
C PRO A 41 -12.53 4.89 -13.09
N SER A 42 -12.29 6.19 -13.21
CA SER A 42 -12.05 7.06 -12.05
C SER A 42 -13.23 6.95 -11.07
N GLY A 43 -12.90 6.83 -9.78
CA GLY A 43 -13.93 6.68 -8.75
C GLY A 43 -14.44 5.25 -8.55
N ALA A 44 -13.85 4.26 -9.20
CA ALA A 44 -14.27 2.85 -9.06
C ALA A 44 -13.76 2.18 -7.77
N GLY A 45 -12.92 2.87 -6.97
CA GLY A 45 -12.40 2.32 -5.72
C GLY A 45 -11.02 1.71 -5.82
N LYS A 46 -10.31 1.88 -6.94
CA LYS A 46 -8.97 1.31 -7.12
C LYS A 46 -7.97 1.79 -6.07
N THR A 47 -7.93 3.09 -5.83
CA THR A 47 -7.04 3.68 -4.82
C THR A 47 -7.41 3.21 -3.42
N THR A 48 -8.69 3.16 -3.10
CA THR A 48 -9.17 2.66 -1.82
C THR A 48 -8.75 1.21 -1.58
N LEU A 49 -8.90 0.37 -2.59
CA LEU A 49 -8.51 -1.04 -2.51
C LEU A 49 -7.01 -1.17 -2.24
N LEU A 50 -6.18 -0.43 -2.97
CA LEU A 50 -4.73 -0.46 -2.79
C LEU A 50 -4.31 0.08 -1.43
N ASN A 51 -4.96 1.14 -0.94
CA ASN A 51 -4.67 1.69 0.38
C ASN A 51 -5.04 0.70 1.50
N ILE A 52 -6.12 -0.02 1.35
CA ILE A 52 -6.50 -1.06 2.32
C ILE A 52 -5.49 -2.20 2.30
N LEU A 53 -5.13 -2.69 1.12
CA LEU A 53 -4.13 -3.77 1.00
C LEU A 53 -2.79 -3.35 1.59
N GLY A 54 -2.39 -2.11 1.37
CA GLY A 54 -1.12 -1.58 1.86
C GLY A 54 -1.12 -1.15 3.32
N GLY A 55 -2.25 -1.23 3.99
CA GLY A 55 -2.34 -0.83 5.40
C GLY A 55 -2.43 0.66 5.65
N MET A 56 -2.63 1.47 4.60
CA MET A 56 -2.79 2.92 4.71
C MET A 56 -4.20 3.32 5.12
N ASP A 57 -5.15 2.43 4.95
CA ASP A 57 -6.55 2.63 5.32
C ASP A 57 -7.11 1.34 5.88
N THR A 58 -8.24 1.43 6.55
CA THR A 58 -8.92 0.28 7.13
C THR A 58 -10.22 0.02 6.37
N LEU A 59 -10.64 -1.24 6.36
CA LEU A 59 -11.91 -1.64 5.73
C LEU A 59 -13.07 -1.43 6.71
N THR A 60 -14.28 -1.34 6.17
CA THR A 60 -15.51 -1.26 6.96
C THR A 60 -16.06 -2.67 7.23
N SER A 61 -15.94 -3.56 6.25
CA SER A 61 -16.43 -4.93 6.34
C SER A 61 -15.55 -5.86 5.51
N GLY A 62 -15.66 -7.14 5.78
CA GLY A 62 -14.89 -8.16 5.07
C GLY A 62 -13.56 -8.47 5.71
N LYS A 63 -12.71 -9.18 4.98
CA LYS A 63 -11.37 -9.60 5.47
C LYS A 63 -10.34 -9.50 4.37
N VAL A 64 -9.11 -9.15 4.76
CA VAL A 64 -7.96 -9.09 3.87
C VAL A 64 -6.84 -9.94 4.47
N PHE A 65 -6.27 -10.81 3.65
CA PHE A 65 -5.15 -11.67 4.04
C PHE A 65 -3.94 -11.41 3.14
N LEU A 66 -2.76 -11.43 3.74
CA LEU A 66 -1.49 -11.44 3.02
C LEU A 66 -0.63 -12.56 3.59
N ASP A 67 -0.26 -13.51 2.74
CA ASP A 67 0.58 -14.66 3.09
C ASP A 67 0.07 -15.37 4.36
N GLY A 68 -1.24 -15.56 4.46
CA GLY A 68 -1.88 -16.24 5.57
C GLY A 68 -2.19 -15.36 6.79
N ALA A 69 -1.66 -14.15 6.87
CA ALA A 69 -1.93 -13.23 7.97
C ALA A 69 -3.15 -12.37 7.67
N GLU A 70 -4.08 -12.26 8.61
CA GLU A 70 -5.26 -11.40 8.46
C GLU A 70 -4.90 -9.94 8.74
N VAL A 71 -4.53 -9.22 7.69
CA VAL A 71 -4.12 -7.81 7.78
C VAL A 71 -5.25 -6.94 8.33
N SER A 72 -6.48 -7.28 7.98
CA SER A 72 -7.67 -6.53 8.45
C SER A 72 -7.89 -6.61 9.95
N ALA A 73 -7.26 -7.57 10.64
CA ALA A 73 -7.32 -7.69 12.09
C ALA A 73 -6.18 -6.99 12.81
N PHE A 74 -5.24 -6.39 12.09
CA PHE A 74 -4.08 -5.73 12.68
C PHE A 74 -4.48 -4.46 13.43
N ASN A 75 -3.85 -4.24 14.60
CA ASN A 75 -3.96 -2.96 15.31
C ASN A 75 -3.01 -1.93 14.68
N LYS A 76 -3.01 -0.70 15.20
CA LYS A 76 -2.18 0.39 14.67
C LYS A 76 -0.69 0.05 14.64
N ARG A 77 -0.20 -0.59 15.68
CA ARG A 77 1.22 -0.96 15.80
C ARG A 77 1.59 -2.02 14.77
N GLN A 78 0.73 -3.03 14.58
CA GLN A 78 0.93 -4.08 13.60
C GLN A 78 0.86 -3.54 12.17
N LEU A 79 -0.05 -2.61 11.89
CA LEU A 79 -0.15 -1.97 10.58
C LEU A 79 1.09 -1.12 10.27
N THR A 80 1.64 -0.44 11.28
CA THR A 80 2.88 0.32 11.10
C THR A 80 4.03 -0.61 10.70
N ALA A 81 4.19 -1.73 11.39
CA ALA A 81 5.21 -2.73 11.06
C ALA A 81 4.98 -3.32 9.67
N TYR A 82 3.74 -3.60 9.33
CA TYR A 82 3.35 -4.13 8.03
C TYR A 82 3.74 -3.18 6.89
N ARG A 83 3.41 -1.88 7.01
CA ARG A 83 3.80 -0.88 6.01
C ARG A 83 5.30 -0.73 5.88
N ARG A 84 6.02 -0.91 6.98
CA ARG A 84 7.48 -0.75 7.03
C ARG A 84 8.22 -1.91 6.38
N GLN A 85 7.76 -3.14 6.61
CA GLN A 85 8.52 -4.36 6.27
C GLN A 85 7.96 -5.14 5.09
N ASP A 86 6.65 -5.13 4.89
CA ASP A 86 6.00 -6.05 3.96
C ASP A 86 5.50 -5.40 2.68
N VAL A 87 5.39 -4.07 2.65
CA VAL A 87 4.74 -3.35 1.55
C VAL A 87 5.62 -2.20 1.07
N GLY A 88 5.73 -2.07 -0.24
CA GLY A 88 6.32 -0.89 -0.88
C GLY A 88 5.25 -0.17 -1.69
N PHE A 89 5.25 1.15 -1.63
CA PHE A 89 4.30 1.98 -2.34
C PHE A 89 4.95 2.75 -3.47
N VAL A 90 4.26 2.82 -4.60
CA VAL A 90 4.52 3.80 -5.64
C VAL A 90 3.25 4.65 -5.72
N PHE A 91 3.39 5.94 -5.43
CA PHE A 91 2.25 6.85 -5.36
C PHE A 91 1.97 7.50 -6.72
N GLN A 92 0.71 7.90 -6.92
CA GLN A 92 0.30 8.64 -8.11
C GLN A 92 1.03 9.99 -8.19
N PHE A 93 1.25 10.63 -7.04
CA PHE A 93 2.00 11.87 -6.92
C PHE A 93 3.34 11.58 -6.23
N TYR A 94 4.32 12.45 -6.40
CA TYR A 94 5.72 12.16 -6.06
C TYR A 94 5.99 11.90 -4.57
N ASN A 95 5.27 12.54 -3.67
CA ASN A 95 5.44 12.39 -2.22
C ASN A 95 6.88 12.62 -1.73
N LEU A 96 7.59 13.52 -2.37
CA LEU A 96 8.96 13.87 -2.00
C LEU A 96 8.97 15.02 -1.00
N ILE A 97 9.96 15.01 -0.10
CA ILE A 97 10.23 16.15 0.76
C ILE A 97 11.07 17.13 -0.06
N GLN A 98 10.51 18.31 -0.37
CA GLN A 98 11.08 19.24 -1.35
C GLN A 98 12.41 19.85 -0.91
N ASN A 99 12.64 19.97 0.39
CA ASN A 99 13.86 20.57 0.91
C ASN A 99 15.04 19.60 1.00
N LEU A 100 14.84 18.35 0.60
CA LEU A 100 15.87 17.32 0.63
C LEU A 100 16.29 16.96 -0.80
N THR A 101 17.54 16.51 -0.93
CA THR A 101 18.03 15.97 -2.20
C THR A 101 17.36 14.62 -2.51
N ALA A 102 17.55 14.13 -3.73
CA ALA A 102 17.07 12.80 -4.10
C ALA A 102 17.66 11.74 -3.17
N LEU A 103 18.96 11.81 -2.90
CA LEU A 103 19.62 10.86 -2.00
C LEU A 103 19.04 10.92 -0.59
N GLU A 104 18.85 12.11 -0.05
CA GLU A 104 18.29 12.29 1.29
C GLU A 104 16.86 11.76 1.39
N ASN A 105 16.05 11.91 0.34
CA ASN A 105 14.69 11.34 0.31
C ASN A 105 14.74 9.82 0.39
N VAL A 106 15.65 9.18 -0.34
CA VAL A 106 15.79 7.71 -0.32
C VAL A 106 16.39 7.25 1.01
N GLU A 107 17.36 7.98 1.54
CA GLU A 107 17.94 7.66 2.85
C GLU A 107 16.89 7.69 3.95
N LEU A 108 15.98 8.66 3.92
CA LEU A 108 14.91 8.76 4.89
C LEU A 108 14.02 7.51 4.89
N ALA A 109 13.68 7.01 3.69
CA ALA A 109 12.90 5.78 3.56
C ALA A 109 13.68 4.56 4.06
N SER A 110 15.00 4.52 3.83
CA SER A 110 15.83 3.40 4.25
C SER A 110 15.96 3.28 5.77
N GLN A 111 15.84 4.38 6.50
CA GLN A 111 16.00 4.39 7.96
C GLN A 111 14.93 3.56 8.68
N ILE A 112 13.76 3.37 8.08
CA ILE A 112 12.68 2.60 8.68
C ILE A 112 12.72 1.13 8.30
N CYS A 113 13.59 0.73 7.39
CA CYS A 113 13.70 -0.66 6.93
C CYS A 113 14.66 -1.45 7.83
N ARG A 114 14.37 -2.74 7.97
CA ARG A 114 15.23 -3.64 8.77
C ARG A 114 16.55 -3.94 8.05
N ASP A 115 16.49 -4.14 6.74
CA ASP A 115 17.66 -4.50 5.92
C ASP A 115 17.58 -3.75 4.59
N PRO A 116 17.81 -2.41 4.61
CA PRO A 116 17.64 -1.59 3.42
C PRO A 116 18.78 -1.79 2.43
N LEU A 117 18.46 -1.62 1.16
CA LEU A 117 19.48 -1.50 0.12
C LEU A 117 20.21 -0.17 0.29
N ASP A 118 21.43 -0.09 -0.26
CA ASP A 118 22.19 1.15 -0.23
C ASP A 118 21.51 2.22 -1.08
N PRO A 119 21.08 3.36 -0.49
CA PRO A 119 20.36 4.39 -1.22
C PRO A 119 21.07 4.93 -2.45
N GLY A 120 22.39 5.15 -2.35
CA GLY A 120 23.19 5.62 -3.47
C GLY A 120 23.20 4.65 -4.63
N GLN A 121 23.31 3.36 -4.33
CA GLN A 121 23.32 2.31 -5.36
C GLN A 121 21.94 2.20 -6.03
N VAL A 122 20.86 2.29 -5.26
CA VAL A 122 19.51 2.25 -5.82
C VAL A 122 19.29 3.39 -6.80
N LEU A 123 19.75 4.60 -6.45
CA LEU A 123 19.65 5.76 -7.36
C LEU A 123 20.47 5.55 -8.64
N ARG A 124 21.65 4.96 -8.53
CA ARG A 124 22.45 4.61 -9.72
C ARG A 124 21.72 3.59 -10.60
N ASP A 125 21.11 2.59 -9.98
CA ASP A 125 20.42 1.51 -10.69
C ASP A 125 19.23 2.02 -11.51
N VAL A 126 18.58 3.12 -11.07
CA VAL A 126 17.46 3.72 -11.81
C VAL A 126 17.88 4.95 -12.63
N GLY A 127 19.17 5.22 -12.76
CA GLY A 127 19.69 6.29 -13.62
C GLY A 127 19.65 7.69 -13.00
N LEU A 128 19.60 7.80 -11.67
CA LEU A 128 19.48 9.09 -10.98
C LEU A 128 20.72 9.43 -10.14
N ALA A 129 21.89 8.88 -10.49
CA ALA A 129 23.11 9.07 -9.71
C ALA A 129 23.52 10.56 -9.56
N ASN A 130 23.14 11.41 -10.51
CA ASN A 130 23.51 12.82 -10.56
C ASN A 130 22.42 13.78 -10.04
N ARG A 131 21.40 13.27 -9.33
CA ARG A 131 20.26 14.08 -8.88
C ARG A 131 20.27 14.48 -7.42
#